data_0a98a5f0fbe7f016801c403030eaced2
#
_entry.id   0a98a5f0fbe7f016801c403030eaced2
#
_cell.length_a   1.000
_cell.length_b   1.000
_cell.length_c   1.000
_cell.angle_alpha   90.00
_cell.angle_beta   90.00
_cell.angle_gamma   90.00
#
_symmetry.space_group_name_H-M   'P 1'
#
loop_
_entity.id
_entity.type
_entity.pdbx_description
1 polymer ?
#
loop_
_entity_poly.entity_id
_entity_poly.type
_entity_poly.pdbx_seq_one_letter_code
_entity_poly.pdbx_strand_id
1 'polypeptide(L)'
;VAINDYAQTAATNKITVSANGSEKIEAATNNKEISTNGVTVTLVYVDGTRGWKLVDTGEIASFPTEALFTSATGGTVTCSGDFKIHTFTSPGTFCVSQVGNSPSNPCGGPNTVSYMVVAGGGGAQGGGAGGGGFREGRDISPSYTASPLVAPAGLTITATGFPITVGAGGSGSGSGNRGSNSIFSTITSTGGGGSYWDAAGQPGGSGRGGSKDNT
;
A
#
# COMPACT_ATOMS: atom_id res chain seq x y z
N VAL A 1 15.99 22.50 -28.39
CA VAL A 1 14.73 22.59 -29.14
C VAL A 1 13.78 23.47 -28.36
N ALA A 2 13.12 24.44 -29.04
CA ALA A 2 12.05 25.20 -28.46
C ALA A 2 10.71 24.82 -29.11
N ILE A 3 9.69 24.62 -28.29
CA ILE A 3 8.33 24.28 -28.71
C ILE A 3 7.41 25.36 -28.16
N ASN A 4 6.62 25.97 -29.03
CA ASN A 4 5.70 27.08 -28.67
C ASN A 4 4.27 26.69 -29.02
N ASP A 5 3.34 26.86 -28.08
CA ASP A 5 1.90 26.81 -28.37
C ASP A 5 1.43 28.15 -28.98
N TYR A 6 1.74 28.36 -30.25
CA TYR A 6 1.39 29.57 -30.98
C TYR A 6 -0.13 29.81 -31.02
N ALA A 7 -0.91 28.75 -31.13
CA ALA A 7 -2.37 28.83 -31.22
C ALA A 7 -3.05 29.07 -29.86
N GLN A 8 -2.33 28.98 -28.76
CA GLN A 8 -2.84 29.10 -27.39
C GLN A 8 -3.98 28.11 -27.08
N THR A 9 -3.86 26.90 -27.57
CA THR A 9 -4.90 25.85 -27.43
C THR A 9 -4.44 24.61 -26.66
N ALA A 10 -3.23 24.57 -26.13
CA ALA A 10 -2.65 23.41 -25.49
C ALA A 10 -3.45 22.92 -24.26
N ALA A 11 -4.21 23.76 -23.59
CA ALA A 11 -5.09 23.34 -22.50
C ALA A 11 -6.24 22.43 -22.99
N THR A 12 -6.67 22.57 -24.25
CA THR A 12 -7.71 21.74 -24.86
C THR A 12 -7.11 20.71 -25.83
N ASN A 13 -6.08 21.12 -26.58
CA ASN A 13 -5.40 20.32 -27.59
C ASN A 13 -3.94 20.18 -27.17
N LYS A 14 -3.66 19.23 -26.32
CA LYS A 14 -2.32 19.01 -25.74
C LYS A 14 -1.25 18.74 -26.81
N ILE A 15 -0.08 19.33 -26.62
CA ILE A 15 1.09 19.05 -27.45
C ILE A 15 1.88 17.91 -26.78
N THR A 16 1.97 16.77 -27.44
CA THR A 16 2.74 15.63 -26.94
C THR A 16 4.17 15.69 -27.44
N VAL A 17 5.14 15.70 -26.52
CA VAL A 17 6.56 15.62 -26.82
C VAL A 17 7.02 14.20 -26.55
N SER A 18 7.40 13.48 -27.61
CA SER A 18 7.88 12.09 -27.56
C SER A 18 9.38 12.03 -27.73
N ALA A 19 10.05 11.25 -26.91
CA ALA A 19 11.45 10.91 -27.11
C ALA A 19 11.62 9.93 -28.31
N ASN A 20 12.70 10.06 -29.05
CA ASN A 20 12.97 9.18 -30.16
C ASN A 20 13.68 7.89 -29.68
N GLY A 21 13.08 6.74 -29.96
CA GLY A 21 13.66 5.43 -29.59
C GLY A 21 13.85 5.29 -28.07
N SER A 22 15.11 5.09 -27.65
CA SER A 22 15.50 4.93 -26.25
C SER A 22 15.94 6.25 -25.56
N GLU A 23 15.82 7.37 -26.24
CA GLU A 23 16.13 8.68 -25.67
C GLU A 23 15.20 8.98 -24.48
N LYS A 24 15.61 9.92 -23.66
CA LYS A 24 14.87 10.29 -22.44
C LYS A 24 14.51 11.76 -22.46
N ILE A 25 13.42 12.11 -21.79
CA ILE A 25 13.03 13.47 -21.46
C ILE A 25 12.88 13.55 -19.95
N GLU A 26 13.65 14.41 -19.28
CA GLU A 26 13.72 14.48 -17.81
C GLU A 26 14.05 13.12 -17.16
N ALA A 27 15.04 12.41 -17.75
CA ALA A 27 15.50 11.09 -17.34
C ALA A 27 14.46 9.94 -17.50
N ALA A 28 13.33 10.19 -18.12
CA ALA A 28 12.26 9.21 -18.37
C ALA A 28 12.06 8.95 -19.87
N THR A 29 11.60 7.76 -20.23
CA THR A 29 11.31 7.37 -21.63
C THR A 29 9.86 7.64 -22.06
N ASN A 30 9.01 8.02 -21.13
CA ASN A 30 7.62 8.35 -21.41
C ASN A 30 7.46 9.73 -22.06
N ASN A 31 6.39 9.89 -22.83
CA ASN A 31 6.03 11.16 -23.46
C ASN A 31 5.75 12.24 -22.40
N LYS A 32 5.96 13.49 -22.79
CA LYS A 32 5.60 14.66 -22.00
C LYS A 32 4.53 15.44 -22.71
N GLU A 33 3.64 16.08 -21.95
CA GLU A 33 2.54 16.87 -22.50
C GLU A 33 2.67 18.34 -22.08
N ILE A 34 2.47 19.22 -23.04
CA ILE A 34 2.28 20.65 -22.79
C ILE A 34 0.77 20.87 -22.81
N SER A 35 0.20 21.27 -21.68
CA SER A 35 -1.25 21.42 -21.47
C SER A 35 -1.65 22.82 -20.98
N THR A 36 -0.75 23.79 -21.09
CA THR A 36 -1.01 25.19 -20.74
C THR A 36 -0.95 26.04 -21.98
N ASN A 37 -1.96 26.90 -22.19
CA ASN A 37 -2.06 27.77 -23.36
C ASN A 37 -0.93 28.80 -23.41
N GLY A 38 -0.39 29.01 -24.60
CA GLY A 38 0.61 30.04 -24.87
C GLY A 38 2.00 29.79 -24.32
N VAL A 39 2.26 28.61 -23.81
CA VAL A 39 3.55 28.25 -23.21
C VAL A 39 4.61 27.99 -24.29
N THR A 40 5.81 28.47 -24.03
CA THR A 40 7.02 28.06 -24.75
C THR A 40 7.88 27.19 -23.83
N VAL A 41 8.29 26.02 -24.29
CA VAL A 41 9.24 25.15 -23.58
C VAL A 41 10.53 25.04 -24.38
N THR A 42 11.67 25.16 -23.69
CA THR A 42 12.99 24.94 -24.28
C THR A 42 13.64 23.71 -23.68
N LEU A 43 13.97 22.74 -24.53
CA LEU A 43 14.63 21.51 -24.18
C LEU A 43 16.08 21.51 -24.69
N VAL A 44 17.03 21.12 -23.84
CA VAL A 44 18.45 20.93 -24.17
C VAL A 44 18.81 19.47 -23.91
N TYR A 45 19.44 18.82 -24.88
CA TYR A 45 20.00 17.49 -24.68
C TYR A 45 21.27 17.57 -23.82
N VAL A 46 21.35 16.77 -22.79
CA VAL A 46 22.47 16.77 -21.84
C VAL A 46 23.36 15.55 -22.10
N ASP A 47 22.81 14.34 -21.94
CA ASP A 47 23.53 13.08 -22.13
C ASP A 47 22.55 11.90 -22.27
N GLY A 48 23.06 10.70 -22.54
CA GLY A 48 22.23 9.49 -22.69
C GLY A 48 21.54 9.02 -21.39
N THR A 49 21.98 9.50 -20.22
CA THR A 49 21.37 9.14 -18.92
C THR A 49 20.21 10.06 -18.58
N ARG A 50 20.41 11.36 -18.75
CA ARG A 50 19.44 12.40 -18.45
C ARG A 50 18.51 12.72 -19.61
N GLY A 51 19.03 12.58 -20.84
CA GLY A 51 18.30 12.92 -22.05
C GLY A 51 18.10 14.42 -22.23
N TRP A 52 16.92 14.78 -22.67
CA TRP A 52 16.48 16.16 -22.89
C TRP A 52 16.01 16.77 -21.57
N LYS A 53 16.60 17.88 -21.18
CA LYS A 53 16.25 18.66 -19.99
C LYS A 53 15.47 19.89 -20.36
N LEU A 54 14.41 20.16 -19.60
CA LEU A 54 13.69 21.42 -19.65
C LEU A 54 14.55 22.52 -18.99
N VAL A 55 14.92 23.56 -19.74
CA VAL A 55 15.80 24.64 -19.25
C VAL A 55 15.12 26.00 -19.17
N ASP A 56 14.03 26.18 -19.91
CA ASP A 56 13.25 27.39 -19.85
C ASP A 56 11.78 27.11 -20.18
N THR A 57 10.92 27.69 -19.36
CA THR A 57 9.49 27.77 -19.59
C THR A 57 9.14 29.22 -19.43
N GLY A 58 8.76 29.90 -20.49
CA GLY A 58 8.38 31.33 -20.49
C GLY A 58 7.29 31.69 -19.49
N GLU A 59 6.65 30.73 -18.91
CA GLU A 59 5.89 30.72 -17.67
C GLU A 59 5.98 29.29 -17.09
N ILE A 60 5.87 29.13 -15.77
CA ILE A 60 6.10 27.89 -15.01
C ILE A 60 5.28 26.70 -15.53
N ALA A 61 5.58 26.19 -16.71
CA ALA A 61 5.11 24.90 -17.16
C ALA A 61 6.17 23.85 -16.82
N SER A 62 6.16 23.38 -15.58
CA SER A 62 6.69 22.07 -15.35
C SER A 62 5.89 21.08 -16.19
N PHE A 63 6.53 20.20 -16.95
CA PHE A 63 5.79 19.06 -17.49
C PHE A 63 5.02 18.40 -16.34
N PRO A 64 3.69 18.22 -16.48
CA PRO A 64 2.98 17.52 -15.43
C PRO A 64 3.67 16.18 -15.20
N THR A 65 4.07 15.94 -13.98
CA THR A 65 4.62 14.64 -13.60
C THR A 65 3.55 13.60 -13.92
N GLU A 66 3.91 12.53 -14.63
CA GLU A 66 2.97 11.47 -14.94
C GLU A 66 2.29 10.97 -13.64
N ALA A 67 0.99 10.75 -13.71
CA ALA A 67 0.25 10.20 -12.58
C ALA A 67 0.69 8.75 -12.35
N LEU A 68 1.38 8.51 -11.25
CA LEU A 68 1.81 7.19 -10.86
C LEU A 68 0.84 6.61 -9.82
N PHE A 69 0.51 5.35 -9.99
CA PHE A 69 -0.29 4.58 -9.05
C PHE A 69 0.56 3.45 -8.45
N THR A 70 0.22 3.04 -7.24
CA THR A 70 0.88 1.92 -6.60
C THR A 70 0.68 0.65 -7.39
N SER A 71 1.78 -0.02 -7.73
CA SER A 71 1.80 -1.34 -8.36
C SER A 71 2.49 -2.34 -7.45
N ALA A 72 1.82 -3.47 -7.20
CA ALA A 72 2.34 -4.52 -6.33
C ALA A 72 1.88 -5.91 -6.78
N THR A 73 2.60 -6.92 -6.29
CA THR A 73 2.30 -8.35 -6.46
C THR A 73 2.33 -9.07 -5.12
N GLY A 74 1.88 -10.31 -5.08
CA GLY A 74 1.86 -11.17 -3.89
C GLY A 74 0.46 -11.39 -3.34
N GLY A 75 0.26 -12.55 -2.71
CA GLY A 75 -1.03 -13.03 -2.26
C GLY A 75 -2.00 -13.32 -3.41
N THR A 76 -3.26 -13.53 -3.06
CA THR A 76 -4.36 -13.59 -4.06
C THR A 76 -4.84 -12.17 -4.34
N VAL A 77 -4.81 -11.77 -5.61
CA VAL A 77 -5.19 -10.42 -6.04
C VAL A 77 -6.61 -10.43 -6.56
N THR A 78 -7.44 -9.53 -6.03
CA THR A 78 -8.81 -9.26 -6.52
C THR A 78 -9.00 -7.76 -6.69
N CYS A 79 -9.97 -7.36 -7.52
CA CYS A 79 -10.35 -5.96 -7.71
C CYS A 79 -11.79 -5.76 -7.26
N SER A 80 -12.05 -4.61 -6.62
CA SER A 80 -13.39 -4.18 -6.22
C SER A 80 -13.50 -2.66 -6.38
N GLY A 81 -14.28 -2.21 -7.36
CA GLY A 81 -14.27 -0.81 -7.78
C GLY A 81 -12.85 -0.37 -8.15
N ASP A 82 -12.41 0.75 -7.60
CA ASP A 82 -11.09 1.32 -7.82
C ASP A 82 -9.98 0.70 -6.93
N PHE A 83 -10.31 -0.35 -6.17
CA PHE A 83 -9.38 -0.96 -5.24
C PHE A 83 -8.82 -2.28 -5.76
N LYS A 84 -7.50 -2.46 -5.64
CA LYS A 84 -6.81 -3.72 -5.78
C LYS A 84 -6.53 -4.29 -4.38
N ILE A 85 -7.01 -5.51 -4.13
CA ILE A 85 -6.96 -6.17 -2.83
C ILE A 85 -5.98 -7.33 -2.90
N HIS A 86 -4.99 -7.36 -2.03
CA HIS A 86 -4.02 -8.44 -1.88
C HIS A 86 -4.35 -9.23 -0.61
N THR A 87 -4.80 -10.46 -0.75
CA THR A 87 -5.18 -11.33 0.35
C THR A 87 -4.11 -12.40 0.60
N PHE A 88 -3.60 -12.46 1.82
CA PHE A 88 -2.61 -13.45 2.25
C PHE A 88 -3.25 -14.39 3.29
N THR A 89 -3.41 -15.66 2.94
CA THR A 89 -3.89 -16.74 3.84
C THR A 89 -2.76 -17.66 4.28
N SER A 90 -1.54 -17.40 3.83
CA SER A 90 -0.29 -18.07 4.21
C SER A 90 0.86 -17.05 4.14
N PRO A 91 1.99 -17.32 4.81
CA PRO A 91 3.17 -16.45 4.73
C PRO A 91 3.60 -16.18 3.29
N GLY A 92 4.06 -14.98 3.02
CA GLY A 92 4.46 -14.54 1.67
C GLY A 92 5.13 -13.18 1.69
N THR A 93 5.18 -12.54 0.54
CA THR A 93 5.74 -11.19 0.40
C THR A 93 4.78 -10.31 -0.41
N PHE A 94 4.46 -9.15 0.11
CA PHE A 94 3.81 -8.08 -0.64
C PHE A 94 4.91 -7.27 -1.33
N CYS A 95 5.12 -7.50 -2.63
CA CYS A 95 6.15 -6.85 -3.43
C CYS A 95 5.62 -5.61 -4.12
N VAL A 96 6.05 -4.44 -3.68
CA VAL A 96 5.72 -3.16 -4.31
C VAL A 96 6.80 -2.84 -5.33
N SER A 97 6.43 -2.72 -6.60
CA SER A 97 7.31 -2.35 -7.70
C SER A 97 7.29 -0.85 -7.99
N GLN A 98 6.19 -0.17 -7.67
CA GLN A 98 6.00 1.26 -7.87
C GLN A 98 5.08 1.81 -6.78
N VAL A 99 5.34 3.01 -6.33
CA VAL A 99 4.44 3.76 -5.44
C VAL A 99 3.74 4.88 -6.18
N GLY A 100 2.59 5.29 -5.68
CA GLY A 100 1.91 6.48 -6.16
C GLY A 100 2.69 7.76 -5.85
N ASN A 101 2.44 8.82 -6.59
CA ASN A 101 3.13 10.10 -6.45
C ASN A 101 2.25 11.25 -5.94
N SER A 102 1.07 10.96 -5.42
CA SER A 102 0.28 11.92 -4.64
C SER A 102 0.99 12.19 -3.28
N PRO A 103 1.04 13.43 -2.75
CA PRO A 103 0.37 14.63 -3.27
C PRO A 103 1.18 15.43 -4.30
N SER A 104 2.39 14.99 -4.68
CA SER A 104 3.22 15.71 -5.66
C SER A 104 2.55 15.80 -7.04
N ASN A 105 1.73 14.82 -7.38
CA ASN A 105 0.82 14.86 -8.53
C ASN A 105 -0.61 14.60 -8.05
N PRO A 106 -1.52 15.59 -8.11
CA PRO A 106 -2.90 15.42 -7.65
C PRO A 106 -3.70 14.34 -8.38
N CYS A 107 -3.28 13.99 -9.61
CA CYS A 107 -3.90 12.91 -10.40
C CYS A 107 -3.27 11.53 -10.12
N GLY A 108 -2.17 11.47 -9.38
CA GLY A 108 -1.51 10.22 -9.00
C GLY A 108 -2.15 9.55 -7.79
N GLY A 109 -1.86 8.27 -7.60
CA GLY A 109 -2.31 7.52 -6.44
C GLY A 109 -1.48 7.81 -5.19
N PRO A 110 -1.99 7.48 -4.00
CA PRO A 110 -1.24 7.60 -2.76
C PRO A 110 -0.10 6.58 -2.69
N ASN A 111 0.89 6.87 -1.83
CA ASN A 111 1.94 5.93 -1.45
C ASN A 111 1.62 5.21 -0.13
N THR A 112 0.34 5.13 0.22
CA THR A 112 -0.17 4.46 1.41
C THR A 112 -1.11 3.33 1.03
N VAL A 113 -1.18 2.29 1.87
CA VAL A 113 -2.13 1.19 1.71
C VAL A 113 -2.98 1.05 2.97
N SER A 114 -4.27 0.81 2.78
CA SER A 114 -5.15 0.35 3.84
C SER A 114 -4.85 -1.13 4.13
N TYR A 115 -4.96 -1.54 5.38
CA TYR A 115 -4.65 -2.92 5.77
C TYR A 115 -5.62 -3.43 6.83
N MET A 116 -5.75 -4.75 6.86
CA MET A 116 -6.38 -5.52 7.91
C MET A 116 -5.51 -6.73 8.23
N VAL A 117 -5.07 -6.87 9.48
CA VAL A 117 -4.20 -7.96 9.94
C VAL A 117 -4.90 -8.71 11.07
N VAL A 118 -5.25 -9.96 10.82
CA VAL A 118 -5.90 -10.87 11.76
C VAL A 118 -4.94 -11.96 12.15
N ALA A 119 -4.73 -12.17 13.42
CA ALA A 119 -3.86 -13.23 13.96
C ALA A 119 -4.59 -14.54 14.14
N GLY A 120 -3.85 -15.62 14.37
CA GLY A 120 -4.43 -16.93 14.68
C GLY A 120 -5.18 -16.94 16.00
N GLY A 121 -6.35 -17.55 16.05
CA GLY A 121 -7.10 -17.81 17.28
C GLY A 121 -6.40 -18.81 18.18
N GLY A 122 -6.65 -18.79 19.47
CA GLY A 122 -6.13 -19.77 20.43
C GLY A 122 -6.81 -21.14 20.27
N GLY A 123 -6.16 -22.21 20.69
CA GLY A 123 -6.72 -23.54 20.79
C GLY A 123 -7.44 -23.75 22.13
N ALA A 124 -8.58 -24.44 22.10
CA ALA A 124 -9.41 -24.69 23.26
C ALA A 124 -9.31 -26.17 23.71
N GLN A 125 -9.11 -26.37 25.01
CA GLN A 125 -9.33 -27.63 25.67
C GLN A 125 -9.99 -27.39 27.04
N GLY A 126 -11.28 -27.64 27.13
CA GLY A 126 -12.06 -27.54 28.38
C GLY A 126 -12.63 -26.15 28.69
N GLY A 127 -12.32 -25.13 27.93
CA GLY A 127 -12.89 -23.78 28.07
C GLY A 127 -12.85 -23.02 26.76
N GLY A 128 -13.39 -21.83 26.69
CA GLY A 128 -13.33 -20.97 25.50
C GLY A 128 -11.90 -20.45 25.27
N ALA A 129 -11.38 -20.56 24.04
CA ALA A 129 -10.12 -19.91 23.65
C ALA A 129 -10.35 -18.47 23.18
N GLY A 130 -9.29 -17.67 23.21
CA GLY A 130 -9.35 -16.28 22.75
C GLY A 130 -9.27 -16.20 21.22
N GLY A 131 -10.00 -15.26 20.64
CA GLY A 131 -9.84 -14.89 19.24
C GLY A 131 -8.46 -14.27 18.97
N GLY A 132 -7.96 -14.42 17.75
CA GLY A 132 -6.79 -13.71 17.29
C GLY A 132 -7.02 -12.20 17.31
N GLY A 133 -5.94 -11.46 17.57
CA GLY A 133 -5.97 -10.01 17.53
C GLY A 133 -6.34 -9.48 16.14
N PHE A 134 -6.84 -8.28 16.10
CA PHE A 134 -7.22 -7.54 14.91
C PHE A 134 -6.48 -6.21 14.87
N ARG A 135 -5.89 -5.86 13.74
CA ARG A 135 -5.29 -4.55 13.46
C ARG A 135 -5.77 -4.05 12.12
N GLU A 136 -6.14 -2.79 12.10
CA GLU A 136 -6.70 -2.14 10.94
C GLU A 136 -6.10 -0.74 10.82
N GLY A 137 -5.81 -0.33 9.60
CA GLY A 137 -5.47 1.03 9.24
C GLY A 137 -6.02 1.36 7.87
N ARG A 138 -6.55 2.55 7.71
CA ARG A 138 -7.11 2.98 6.43
C ARG A 138 -6.52 4.30 5.97
N ASP A 139 -6.40 4.48 4.69
CA ASP A 139 -6.24 5.78 4.06
C ASP A 139 -7.59 6.51 4.00
N ILE A 140 -7.56 7.79 3.68
CA ILE A 140 -8.72 8.72 3.72
C ILE A 140 -9.87 8.27 2.81
N SER A 141 -9.58 7.51 1.79
CA SER A 141 -10.54 6.94 0.84
C SER A 141 -10.45 5.42 0.89
N PRO A 142 -11.35 4.69 1.37
CA PRO A 142 -12.78 4.60 1.25
C PRO A 142 -13.55 4.87 2.54
N SER A 143 -14.78 5.32 2.41
CA SER A 143 -15.69 5.45 3.55
C SER A 143 -16.33 4.09 3.86
N TYR A 144 -15.82 3.36 4.82
CA TYR A 144 -16.48 2.22 5.45
C TYR A 144 -16.51 2.41 6.97
N THR A 145 -17.36 1.69 7.66
CA THR A 145 -17.39 1.73 9.13
C THR A 145 -16.20 0.97 9.66
N ALA A 146 -15.17 1.69 10.09
CA ALA A 146 -13.97 1.11 10.68
C ALA A 146 -14.18 0.74 12.15
N SER A 147 -13.28 -0.12 12.68
CA SER A 147 -13.20 -0.40 14.12
C SER A 147 -12.93 0.89 14.91
N PRO A 148 -13.44 1.02 16.15
CA PRO A 148 -13.05 2.13 17.04
C PRO A 148 -11.55 2.22 17.32
N LEU A 149 -10.81 1.15 17.09
CA LEU A 149 -9.35 1.05 17.28
C LEU A 149 -8.57 1.12 15.94
N VAL A 150 -9.18 1.64 14.88
CA VAL A 150 -8.50 1.85 13.60
C VAL A 150 -7.30 2.79 13.79
N ALA A 151 -6.17 2.44 13.16
CA ALA A 151 -5.03 3.34 13.13
C ALA A 151 -5.38 4.65 12.37
N PRO A 152 -4.82 5.79 12.77
CA PRO A 152 -5.18 7.10 12.21
C PRO A 152 -4.88 7.23 10.71
N ALA A 153 -4.04 6.36 10.15
CA ALA A 153 -3.68 6.35 8.73
C ALA A 153 -3.37 4.94 8.24
N GLY A 154 -3.37 4.75 6.93
CA GLY A 154 -2.81 3.58 6.27
C GLY A 154 -1.29 3.47 6.47
N LEU A 155 -0.71 2.37 6.02
CA LEU A 155 0.74 2.17 6.05
C LEU A 155 1.37 2.84 4.83
N THR A 156 2.33 3.74 5.07
CA THR A 156 3.18 4.27 4.00
C THR A 156 4.11 3.17 3.49
N ILE A 157 4.16 3.01 2.18
CA ILE A 157 4.95 1.99 1.49
C ILE A 157 6.01 2.62 0.60
N THR A 158 7.04 1.84 0.33
CA THR A 158 8.12 2.14 -0.63
C THR A 158 8.20 1.02 -1.68
N ALA A 159 8.88 1.26 -2.79
CA ALA A 159 9.09 0.24 -3.83
C ALA A 159 10.07 -0.84 -3.32
N THR A 160 9.57 -1.77 -2.52
CA THR A 160 10.32 -2.88 -1.92
C THR A 160 9.39 -4.06 -1.58
N GLY A 161 9.97 -5.16 -1.12
CA GLY A 161 9.23 -6.31 -0.62
C GLY A 161 8.93 -6.17 0.88
N PHE A 162 7.67 -6.35 1.26
CA PHE A 162 7.21 -6.39 2.64
C PHE A 162 6.89 -7.84 3.02
N PRO A 163 7.66 -8.46 3.94
CA PRO A 163 7.35 -9.80 4.42
C PRO A 163 5.98 -9.84 5.11
N ILE A 164 5.21 -10.88 4.81
CA ILE A 164 3.93 -11.17 5.45
C ILE A 164 4.06 -12.45 6.24
N THR A 165 3.73 -12.40 7.53
CA THR A 165 3.54 -13.57 8.37
C THR A 165 2.05 -13.76 8.64
N VAL A 166 1.52 -14.94 8.36
CA VAL A 166 0.16 -15.31 8.71
C VAL A 166 0.23 -16.31 9.86
N GLY A 167 -0.30 -15.93 11.01
CA GLY A 167 -0.28 -16.72 12.23
C GLY A 167 -1.26 -17.89 12.18
N ALA A 168 -0.78 -19.07 12.48
CA ALA A 168 -1.62 -20.26 12.63
C ALA A 168 -2.49 -20.18 13.88
N GLY A 169 -3.65 -20.84 13.85
CA GLY A 169 -4.44 -21.09 15.04
C GLY A 169 -3.72 -22.03 16.03
N GLY A 170 -3.96 -21.87 17.31
CA GLY A 170 -3.47 -22.76 18.35
C GLY A 170 -4.15 -24.14 18.26
N SER A 171 -3.41 -25.22 18.53
CA SER A 171 -3.99 -26.56 18.60
C SER A 171 -4.88 -26.72 19.83
N GLY A 172 -6.01 -27.43 19.69
CA GLY A 172 -6.91 -27.80 20.80
C GLY A 172 -6.48 -29.04 21.54
N SER A 173 -5.35 -29.68 21.16
CA SER A 173 -4.84 -30.90 21.82
C SER A 173 -3.73 -30.56 22.82
N GLY A 174 -3.66 -31.29 23.91
CA GLY A 174 -2.69 -31.05 24.98
C GLY A 174 -3.03 -29.81 25.82
N SER A 175 -2.13 -28.87 25.95
CA SER A 175 -2.25 -27.68 26.82
C SER A 175 -2.92 -26.48 26.19
N GLY A 176 -3.78 -26.63 25.19
CA GLY A 176 -4.48 -25.54 24.54
C GLY A 176 -3.55 -24.38 24.17
N ASN A 177 -2.90 -24.46 23.02
CA ASN A 177 -1.84 -23.51 22.64
C ASN A 177 -2.40 -22.16 22.20
N ARG A 178 -1.64 -21.11 22.42
CA ARG A 178 -1.92 -19.78 21.86
C ARG A 178 -1.89 -19.84 20.34
N GLY A 179 -2.67 -18.98 19.71
CA GLY A 179 -2.51 -18.68 18.30
C GLY A 179 -1.21 -17.92 18.04
N SER A 180 -0.72 -18.00 16.83
CA SER A 180 0.48 -17.29 16.41
C SER A 180 0.15 -15.87 15.91
N ASN A 181 1.12 -14.99 15.99
CA ASN A 181 0.99 -13.61 15.51
C ASN A 181 0.94 -13.55 13.98
N SER A 182 0.15 -12.62 13.44
CA SER A 182 0.25 -12.19 12.05
C SER A 182 0.97 -10.85 11.99
N ILE A 183 1.83 -10.69 10.98
CA ILE A 183 2.70 -9.51 10.86
C ILE A 183 2.66 -8.99 9.43
N PHE A 184 2.47 -7.69 9.30
CA PHE A 184 2.68 -6.93 8.06
C PHE A 184 3.58 -5.73 8.37
N SER A 185 4.80 -5.73 7.86
CA SER A 185 5.80 -4.68 8.15
C SER A 185 6.01 -4.54 9.67
N THR A 186 5.75 -3.37 10.23
CA THR A 186 5.82 -3.07 11.68
C THR A 186 4.54 -3.41 12.44
N ILE A 187 3.48 -3.80 11.73
CA ILE A 187 2.16 -4.05 12.31
C ILE A 187 2.09 -5.51 12.75
N THR A 188 1.96 -5.71 14.05
CA THR A 188 1.79 -7.05 14.63
C THR A 188 0.41 -7.19 15.24
N SER A 189 -0.33 -8.20 14.81
CA SER A 189 -1.54 -8.66 15.45
C SER A 189 -1.24 -9.89 16.30
N THR A 190 -1.61 -9.86 17.57
CA THR A 190 -1.22 -10.88 18.55
C THR A 190 -2.17 -12.08 18.49
N GLY A 191 -1.63 -13.29 18.51
CA GLY A 191 -2.41 -14.51 18.57
C GLY A 191 -3.33 -14.60 19.78
N GLY A 192 -4.44 -15.29 19.65
CA GLY A 192 -5.42 -15.50 20.72
C GLY A 192 -4.89 -16.38 21.85
N GLY A 193 -5.37 -16.16 23.07
CA GLY A 193 -5.00 -16.98 24.23
C GLY A 193 -5.55 -18.42 24.14
N GLY A 194 -4.72 -19.40 24.42
CA GLY A 194 -5.13 -20.81 24.53
C GLY A 194 -5.81 -21.13 25.87
N SER A 195 -6.66 -22.13 25.92
CA SER A 195 -7.32 -22.60 27.12
C SER A 195 -6.95 -24.03 27.47
N TYR A 196 -6.81 -24.32 28.78
CA TYR A 196 -6.55 -25.65 29.34
C TYR A 196 -7.43 -25.86 30.59
N TRP A 197 -7.69 -27.16 30.97
CA TRP A 197 -8.59 -27.51 32.05
C TRP A 197 -8.20 -26.90 33.41
N ASP A 198 -6.90 -26.96 33.75
CA ASP A 198 -6.42 -26.66 35.11
C ASP A 198 -5.38 -25.52 35.15
N ALA A 199 -5.31 -24.68 34.15
CA ALA A 199 -4.34 -23.57 34.10
C ALA A 199 -4.99 -22.18 33.98
N ALA A 200 -4.35 -21.21 34.56
CA ALA A 200 -4.74 -19.80 34.37
C ALA A 200 -4.75 -19.42 32.88
N GLY A 201 -5.69 -18.53 32.50
CA GLY A 201 -5.83 -18.06 31.13
C GLY A 201 -4.57 -17.52 30.55
N GLN A 202 -4.26 -17.90 29.31
CA GLN A 202 -3.13 -17.29 28.60
C GLN A 202 -3.56 -15.96 27.97
N PRO A 203 -2.76 -14.90 28.10
CA PRO A 203 -3.03 -13.63 27.45
C PRO A 203 -2.90 -13.77 25.93
N GLY A 204 -3.65 -12.96 25.18
CA GLY A 204 -3.63 -12.97 23.72
C GLY A 204 -4.26 -11.71 23.15
N GLY A 205 -4.51 -11.70 21.85
CA GLY A 205 -5.26 -10.65 21.16
C GLY A 205 -6.64 -10.44 21.79
N SER A 206 -7.33 -11.55 22.14
CA SER A 206 -8.30 -11.59 23.24
C SER A 206 -7.91 -12.71 24.21
N GLY A 207 -8.25 -12.52 25.47
CA GLY A 207 -8.03 -13.51 26.51
C GLY A 207 -8.95 -14.72 26.35
N ARG A 208 -8.70 -15.79 27.11
CA ARG A 208 -9.58 -16.97 27.19
C ARG A 208 -10.73 -16.76 28.17
N GLY A 209 -11.82 -17.51 28.01
CA GLY A 209 -12.78 -17.75 29.08
C GLY A 209 -12.20 -18.59 30.21
N GLY A 210 -12.63 -18.35 31.46
CA GLY A 210 -12.24 -19.14 32.62
C GLY A 210 -12.66 -20.60 32.49
N SER A 211 -11.87 -21.54 33.10
CA SER A 211 -12.29 -22.91 33.31
C SER A 211 -13.31 -23.00 34.45
N LYS A 212 -14.22 -23.96 34.37
CA LYS A 212 -15.30 -24.14 35.35
C LYS A 212 -14.79 -24.47 36.77
N ASP A 213 -13.56 -24.92 36.92
CA ASP A 213 -13.02 -25.42 38.18
C ASP A 213 -12.04 -24.46 38.89
N ASN A 214 -11.92 -23.23 38.43
CA ASN A 214 -11.08 -22.22 39.07
C ASN A 214 -11.95 -21.09 39.64
N THR A 215 -12.69 -21.41 40.72
CA THR A 215 -13.27 -20.44 41.64
C THR A 215 -12.31 -20.09 42.73
#